data_47aca461ac38aa7545b8d0dbe40f35d6
#
_entry.id   47aca461ac38aa7545b8d0dbe40f35d6
#
_cell.length_a   1.000
_cell.length_b   1.000
_cell.length_c   1.000
_cell.angle_alpha   90.00
_cell.angle_beta   90.00
_cell.angle_gamma   90.00
#
_symmetry.space_group_name_H-M   'P 1'
#
loop_
_entity.id
_entity.type
_entity.pdbx_description
1 polymer ?
#
loop_
_entity_poly.entity_id
_entity_poly.type
_entity_poly.pdbx_seq_one_letter_code
_entity_poly.pdbx_strand_id
1 'polypeptide(L)'
;MSSIKLVTLGGVRENGKNLYVAEVNDSIFVLDAGLKYPENEQLGVDVVIPNMDYLFENKDRIAGVFLTHGHADAIGALPYLLAEAKVPVFGTELTIELAKLFVKSNDSVKKFNDFHVIDQNSEIDF
;
A
#
# COMPACT_ATOMS: atom_id res chain seq x y z
N MET A 1 -2.86 26.29 -10.24
CA MET A 1 -2.48 25.22 -11.20
C MET A 1 -2.17 23.94 -10.43
N SER A 2 -2.81 22.85 -10.83
CA SER A 2 -2.56 21.56 -10.18
C SER A 2 -1.22 21.00 -10.65
N SER A 3 -0.48 20.38 -9.73
CA SER A 3 0.75 19.67 -10.03
C SER A 3 0.62 18.21 -9.64
N ILE A 4 1.22 17.32 -10.43
CA ILE A 4 1.25 15.89 -10.18
C ILE A 4 2.70 15.46 -10.14
N LYS A 5 3.09 14.80 -9.05
CA LYS A 5 4.42 14.25 -8.87
C LYS A 5 4.30 12.75 -8.66
N LEU A 6 5.03 11.97 -9.43
CA LEU A 6 5.05 10.52 -9.29
C LEU A 6 6.39 10.08 -8.67
N VAL A 7 6.31 9.34 -7.58
CA VAL A 7 7.49 8.83 -6.87
C VAL A 7 7.41 7.32 -6.78
N THR A 8 8.50 6.63 -7.10
CA THR A 8 8.57 5.17 -6.98
C THR A 8 9.40 4.81 -5.75
N LEU A 9 8.81 4.03 -4.83
CA LEU A 9 9.48 3.59 -3.61
C LEU A 9 9.89 2.12 -3.68
N GLY A 10 9.34 1.36 -4.63
CA GLY A 10 9.68 -0.03 -4.86
C GLY A 10 9.14 -0.52 -6.20
N GLY A 11 9.49 -1.73 -6.59
CA GLY A 11 8.98 -2.35 -7.81
C GLY A 11 9.69 -1.98 -9.11
N VAL A 12 10.68 -1.11 -9.04
CA VAL A 12 11.44 -0.69 -10.23
C VAL A 12 12.56 -1.70 -10.48
N ARG A 13 12.55 -2.30 -11.67
CA ARG A 13 13.54 -3.31 -12.10
C ARG A 13 13.59 -4.54 -11.20
N GLU A 14 12.47 -4.85 -10.52
CA GLU A 14 12.36 -6.02 -9.67
C GLU A 14 10.93 -6.55 -9.64
N ASN A 15 10.75 -7.81 -9.29
CA ASN A 15 9.46 -8.41 -9.04
C ASN A 15 9.13 -8.28 -7.56
N GLY A 16 7.99 -7.72 -7.26
CA GLY A 16 7.56 -7.51 -5.88
C GLY A 16 7.93 -6.13 -5.35
N LYS A 17 7.57 -5.85 -4.11
CA LYS A 17 7.72 -4.55 -3.43
C LYS A 17 7.09 -3.39 -4.20
N ASN A 18 6.00 -3.64 -4.92
CA ASN A 18 5.35 -2.58 -5.69
C ASN A 18 4.80 -1.50 -4.77
N LEU A 19 5.34 -0.30 -4.89
CA LEU A 19 4.88 0.85 -4.12
C LEU A 19 5.17 2.12 -4.91
N TYR A 20 4.11 2.76 -5.35
CA TYR A 20 4.19 4.01 -6.08
C TYR A 20 3.40 5.08 -5.33
N VAL A 21 3.83 6.31 -5.44
CA VAL A 21 3.18 7.44 -4.79
C VAL A 21 2.88 8.48 -5.83
N ALA A 22 1.62 8.91 -5.89
CA ALA A 22 1.20 10.04 -6.71
C ALA A 22 0.85 11.19 -5.77
N GLU A 23 1.53 12.32 -5.92
CA GLU A 23 1.18 13.54 -5.19
C GLU A 23 0.44 14.48 -6.09
N VAL A 24 -0.77 14.87 -5.68
CA VAL A 24 -1.58 15.85 -6.39
C VAL A 24 -1.79 17.01 -5.42
N ASN A 25 -1.17 18.15 -5.74
CA ASN A 25 -1.09 19.29 -4.82
C ASN A 25 -0.46 18.83 -3.49
N ASP A 26 -1.16 18.92 -2.38
CA ASP A 26 -0.64 18.50 -1.07
C ASP A 26 -1.11 17.11 -0.63
N SER A 27 -1.87 16.41 -1.47
CA SER A 27 -2.41 15.10 -1.15
C SER A 27 -1.55 13.99 -1.74
N ILE A 28 -1.32 12.94 -0.96
CA ILE A 28 -0.54 11.77 -1.36
C ILE A 28 -1.48 10.59 -1.57
N PHE A 29 -1.37 9.95 -2.72
CA PHE A 29 -2.10 8.73 -3.06
C PHE A 29 -1.10 7.60 -3.20
N VAL A 30 -1.26 6.56 -2.39
CA VAL A 30 -0.37 5.40 -2.41
C VAL A 30 -0.95 4.35 -3.36
N LEU A 31 -0.15 3.89 -4.31
CA LEU A 31 -0.55 2.89 -5.30
C LEU A 31 0.19 1.59 -5.00
N ASP A 32 -0.53 0.63 -4.46
CA ASP A 32 -0.03 -0.65 -3.97
C ASP A 32 0.88 -0.51 -2.74
N ALA A 33 1.02 -1.61 -2.01
CA ALA A 33 1.91 -1.73 -0.86
C ALA A 33 2.41 -3.18 -0.83
N GLY A 34 3.31 -3.51 -1.74
CA GLY A 34 3.76 -4.85 -1.98
C GLY A 34 4.95 -5.27 -1.13
N LEU A 35 5.09 -6.56 -0.94
CA LEU A 35 6.29 -7.13 -0.35
C LEU A 35 7.00 -8.02 -1.36
N LYS A 36 8.21 -8.41 -1.02
CA LYS A 36 9.00 -9.37 -1.78
C LYS A 36 9.51 -10.43 -0.82
N TYR A 37 9.42 -11.69 -1.24
CA TYR A 37 10.03 -12.76 -0.47
C TYR A 37 11.53 -12.76 -0.73
N PRO A 38 12.38 -13.01 0.30
CA PRO A 38 13.82 -12.99 0.12
C PRO A 38 14.28 -14.14 -0.78
N GLU A 39 15.38 -13.91 -1.49
CA GLU A 39 16.03 -14.96 -2.23
C GLU A 39 16.71 -15.94 -1.26
N ASN A 40 17.05 -17.14 -1.76
CA ASN A 40 17.42 -18.30 -0.93
C ASN A 40 18.58 -18.09 0.05
N GLU A 41 19.38 -17.05 -0.10
CA GLU A 41 20.60 -16.88 0.68
C GLU A 41 20.51 -15.79 1.77
N GLN A 42 19.33 -15.22 1.98
CA GLN A 42 19.16 -14.18 3.00
C GLN A 42 18.71 -14.81 4.31
N LEU A 43 19.65 -15.25 5.12
CA LEU A 43 19.37 -15.89 6.39
C LEU A 43 18.71 -14.89 7.37
N GLY A 44 17.62 -15.34 8.01
CA GLY A 44 16.93 -14.54 9.02
C GLY A 44 15.99 -13.48 8.47
N VAL A 45 15.78 -13.46 7.14
CA VAL A 45 14.85 -12.51 6.51
C VAL A 45 13.63 -13.28 6.03
N ASP A 46 12.44 -12.93 6.55
CA ASP A 46 11.18 -13.56 6.16
C ASP A 46 10.53 -12.89 4.96
N VAL A 47 10.54 -11.56 4.94
CA VAL A 47 9.98 -10.76 3.84
C VAL A 47 10.81 -9.50 3.65
N VAL A 48 10.71 -8.92 2.46
CA VAL A 48 11.34 -7.65 2.13
C VAL A 48 10.24 -6.66 1.77
N ILE A 49 10.23 -5.50 2.42
CA ILE A 49 9.25 -4.44 2.17
C ILE A 49 9.95 -3.20 1.61
N PRO A 50 9.21 -2.33 0.89
CA PRO A 50 9.77 -1.06 0.43
C PRO A 50 10.18 -0.16 1.60
N ASN A 51 11.10 0.77 1.36
CA ASN A 51 11.39 1.81 2.34
C ASN A 51 10.24 2.80 2.35
N MET A 52 9.54 2.88 3.46
CA MET A 52 8.35 3.73 3.61
C MET A 52 8.61 5.02 4.39
N ASP A 53 9.86 5.38 4.64
CA ASP A 53 10.18 6.57 5.43
C ASP A 53 9.54 7.83 4.86
N TYR A 54 9.55 7.99 3.53
CA TYR A 54 8.92 9.12 2.88
C TYR A 54 7.43 9.23 3.23
N LEU A 55 6.73 8.10 3.26
CA LEU A 55 5.31 8.08 3.62
C LEU A 55 5.09 8.39 5.10
N PHE A 56 5.93 7.86 5.97
CA PHE A 56 5.79 8.09 7.41
C PHE A 56 6.08 9.54 7.77
N GLU A 57 7.04 10.17 7.10
CA GLU A 57 7.34 11.59 7.29
C GLU A 57 6.19 12.50 6.82
N ASN A 58 5.37 12.01 5.89
CA ASN A 58 4.29 12.77 5.28
C ASN A 58 2.91 12.13 5.54
N LYS A 59 2.76 11.34 6.59
CA LYS A 59 1.54 10.55 6.82
C LYS A 59 0.28 11.39 6.92
N ASP A 60 0.36 12.62 7.39
CA ASP A 60 -0.79 13.52 7.51
C ASP A 60 -1.33 13.98 6.15
N ARG A 61 -0.55 13.80 5.09
CA ARG A 61 -0.92 14.17 3.72
C ARG A 61 -1.49 12.99 2.93
N ILE A 62 -1.43 11.76 3.44
CA ILE A 62 -1.87 10.58 2.72
C ILE A 62 -3.39 10.52 2.68
N ALA A 63 -3.96 10.61 1.47
CA ALA A 63 -5.41 10.54 1.26
C ALA A 63 -5.93 9.10 1.27
N GLY A 64 -5.13 8.14 0.83
CA GLY A 64 -5.53 6.75 0.82
C GLY A 64 -4.56 5.85 0.08
N VAL A 65 -4.81 4.55 0.17
CA VAL A 65 -4.05 3.51 -0.52
C VAL A 65 -4.97 2.87 -1.55
N PHE A 66 -4.52 2.77 -2.79
CA PHE A 66 -5.25 2.16 -3.89
C PHE A 66 -4.53 0.88 -4.32
N LEU A 67 -5.23 -0.24 -4.26
CA LEU A 67 -4.67 -1.55 -4.55
C LEU A 67 -5.07 -2.00 -5.95
N THR A 68 -4.10 -2.41 -6.76
CA THR A 68 -4.35 -2.81 -8.15
C THR A 68 -4.79 -4.27 -8.27
N HIS A 69 -4.25 -5.16 -7.42
CA HIS A 69 -4.60 -6.58 -7.43
C HIS A 69 -4.25 -7.21 -6.08
N GLY A 70 -4.63 -8.47 -5.89
CA GLY A 70 -4.57 -9.15 -4.59
C GLY A 70 -3.34 -9.99 -4.31
N HIS A 71 -2.28 -9.85 -5.07
CA HIS A 71 -1.05 -10.63 -4.85
C HIS A 71 -0.12 -9.95 -3.83
N ALA A 72 0.75 -10.73 -3.19
CA ALA A 72 1.66 -10.23 -2.19
C ALA A 72 2.58 -9.11 -2.71
N ASP A 73 2.92 -9.14 -4.00
CA ASP A 73 3.74 -8.08 -4.62
C ASP A 73 3.04 -6.72 -4.70
N ALA A 74 1.73 -6.68 -4.46
CA ALA A 74 0.94 -5.44 -4.47
C ALA A 74 0.34 -5.09 -3.11
N ILE A 75 0.04 -6.07 -2.24
CA ILE A 75 -0.68 -5.82 -0.99
C ILE A 75 0.03 -6.35 0.25
N GLY A 76 1.08 -7.14 0.09
CA GLY A 76 1.69 -7.85 1.22
C GLY A 76 2.34 -6.97 2.27
N ALA A 77 2.75 -5.75 1.93
CA ALA A 77 3.34 -4.81 2.89
C ALA A 77 2.30 -3.86 3.51
N LEU A 78 1.04 -3.98 3.13
CA LEU A 78 -0.04 -3.12 3.65
C LEU A 78 -0.10 -3.10 5.18
N PRO A 79 -0.01 -4.23 5.90
CA PRO A 79 -0.04 -4.19 7.36
C PRO A 79 1.05 -3.32 7.97
N TYR A 80 2.25 -3.30 7.37
CA TYR A 80 3.37 -2.51 7.87
C TYR A 80 3.11 -1.02 7.68
N LEU A 81 2.51 -0.63 6.56
CA LEU A 81 2.12 0.74 6.31
C LEU A 81 1.02 1.19 7.28
N LEU A 82 -0.02 0.38 7.44
CA LEU A 82 -1.17 0.71 8.30
C LEU A 82 -0.81 0.74 9.78
N ALA A 83 0.24 0.05 10.20
CA ALA A 83 0.71 0.12 11.58
C ALA A 83 1.15 1.54 11.96
N GLU A 84 1.70 2.28 11.00
CA GLU A 84 2.20 3.63 11.22
C GLU A 84 1.26 4.72 10.70
N ALA A 85 0.46 4.43 9.66
CA ALA A 85 -0.42 5.39 9.02
C ALA A 85 -1.79 4.77 8.78
N LYS A 86 -2.77 5.10 9.61
CA LYS A 86 -4.14 4.59 9.50
C LYS A 86 -4.89 5.42 8.45
N VAL A 87 -4.91 4.94 7.22
CA VAL A 87 -5.52 5.64 6.08
C VAL A 87 -6.51 4.72 5.37
N PRO A 88 -7.50 5.29 4.62
CA PRO A 88 -8.44 4.43 3.91
C PRO A 88 -7.78 3.60 2.82
N VAL A 89 -8.28 2.39 2.62
CA VAL A 89 -7.77 1.45 1.61
C VAL A 89 -8.88 1.19 0.58
N PHE A 90 -8.55 1.38 -0.69
CA PHE A 90 -9.48 1.24 -1.81
C PHE A 90 -9.02 0.12 -2.75
N GLY A 91 -9.96 -0.66 -3.25
CA GLY A 91 -9.68 -1.72 -4.22
C GLY A 91 -10.96 -2.41 -4.66
N THR A 92 -10.83 -3.32 -5.63
CA THR A 92 -11.96 -4.14 -6.04
C THR A 92 -12.36 -5.10 -4.92
N GLU A 93 -13.57 -5.67 -5.02
CA GLU A 93 -14.09 -6.54 -3.97
C GLU A 93 -13.13 -7.69 -3.63
N LEU A 94 -12.63 -8.40 -4.63
CA LEU A 94 -11.70 -9.51 -4.40
C LEU A 94 -10.40 -9.03 -3.76
N THR A 95 -9.83 -7.94 -4.27
CA THR A 95 -8.59 -7.38 -3.75
C THR A 95 -8.74 -6.96 -2.30
N ILE A 96 -9.86 -6.31 -1.95
CA ILE A 96 -10.14 -5.89 -0.57
C ILE A 96 -10.27 -7.11 0.36
N GLU A 97 -10.95 -8.17 -0.08
CA GLU A 97 -11.07 -9.38 0.73
C GLU A 97 -9.70 -10.03 1.00
N LEU A 98 -8.83 -10.06 0.01
CA LEU A 98 -7.46 -10.56 0.18
C LEU A 98 -6.63 -9.64 1.07
N ALA A 99 -6.76 -8.32 0.92
CA ALA A 99 -6.06 -7.35 1.77
C ALA A 99 -6.48 -7.50 3.24
N LYS A 100 -7.75 -7.74 3.50
CA LYS A 100 -8.23 -7.99 4.87
C LYS A 100 -7.55 -9.19 5.51
N LEU A 101 -7.26 -10.24 4.73
CA LEU A 101 -6.57 -11.42 5.26
C LEU A 101 -5.14 -11.08 5.70
N PHE A 102 -4.41 -10.29 4.91
CA PHE A 102 -3.08 -9.83 5.28
C PHE A 102 -3.10 -8.97 6.54
N VAL A 103 -4.07 -8.06 6.64
CA VAL A 103 -4.19 -7.15 7.78
C VAL A 103 -4.56 -7.93 9.04
N LYS A 104 -5.51 -8.86 8.96
CA LYS A 104 -5.93 -9.66 10.11
C LYS A 104 -4.83 -10.57 10.64
N SER A 105 -3.88 -10.96 9.81
CA SER A 105 -2.77 -11.80 10.22
C SER A 105 -1.68 -11.05 10.98
N ASN A 106 -1.76 -9.72 11.05
CA ASN A 106 -0.79 -8.89 11.74
C ASN A 106 -1.41 -8.29 13.00
N ASP A 107 -0.87 -8.65 14.16
CA ASP A 107 -1.43 -8.25 15.46
C ASP A 107 -1.47 -6.74 15.66
N SER A 108 -0.56 -6.00 15.05
CA SER A 108 -0.51 -4.54 15.20
C SER A 108 -1.69 -3.83 14.54
N VAL A 109 -2.32 -4.44 13.53
CA VAL A 109 -3.37 -3.79 12.74
C VAL A 109 -4.61 -4.65 12.53
N LYS A 110 -4.73 -5.77 13.22
CA LYS A 110 -5.83 -6.73 12.99
C LYS A 110 -7.23 -6.14 13.20
N LYS A 111 -7.34 -5.02 13.90
CA LYS A 111 -8.62 -4.31 14.12
C LYS A 111 -8.90 -3.21 13.10
N PHE A 112 -7.98 -2.97 12.18
CA PHE A 112 -8.19 -1.98 11.13
C PHE A 112 -9.33 -2.42 10.22
N ASN A 113 -10.25 -1.49 9.88
CA ASN A 113 -11.42 -1.83 9.07
C ASN A 113 -11.83 -0.74 8.06
N ASP A 114 -10.95 0.22 7.78
CA ASP A 114 -11.28 1.31 6.85
C ASP A 114 -11.01 0.90 5.40
N PHE A 115 -11.75 -0.11 4.93
CA PHE A 115 -11.67 -0.65 3.59
C PHE A 115 -12.86 -0.21 2.76
N HIS A 116 -12.61 0.15 1.49
CA HIS A 116 -13.63 0.62 0.57
C HIS A 116 -13.54 -0.14 -0.76
N VAL A 117 -14.65 -0.76 -1.16
CA VAL A 117 -14.73 -1.47 -2.45
C VAL A 117 -15.07 -0.47 -3.55
N ILE A 118 -14.29 -0.49 -4.62
CA ILE A 118 -14.50 0.37 -5.78
C ILE A 118 -14.55 -0.47 -7.06
N ASP A 119 -15.10 0.11 -8.12
CA ASP A 119 -15.11 -0.48 -9.44
C ASP A 119 -14.79 0.60 -10.48
N GLN A 120 -14.86 0.23 -11.77
CA GLN A 120 -14.51 1.14 -12.86
C GLN A 120 -15.41 2.38 -12.97
N ASN A 121 -16.56 2.36 -12.30
CA ASN A 121 -17.54 3.46 -12.33
C ASN A 121 -17.51 4.30 -11.05
N SER A 122 -16.66 3.97 -10.10
CA SER A 122 -16.58 4.67 -8.82
C SER A 122 -15.93 6.05 -8.96
N GLU A 123 -16.49 7.03 -8.26
CA GLU A 123 -15.89 8.36 -8.08
C GLU A 123 -15.69 8.60 -6.59
N ILE A 124 -14.53 9.13 -6.23
CA ILE A 124 -14.17 9.39 -4.84
C ILE A 124 -13.70 10.82 -4.71
N ASP A 125 -14.36 11.58 -3.83
CA ASP A 125 -13.94 12.96 -3.51
C ASP A 125 -13.06 12.98 -2.27
N PHE A 126 -11.97 13.67 -2.38
CA PHE A 126 -11.02 13.84 -1.28
C PHE A 126 -10.93 15.26 -0.78
#